data_7b3105c55361f0586e47c7706c631277
#
_entry.id   7b3105c55361f0586e47c7706c631277
#
_cell.length_a   1.000
_cell.length_b   1.000
_cell.length_c   1.000
_cell.angle_alpha   90.00
_cell.angle_beta   90.00
_cell.angle_gamma   90.00
#
_symmetry.space_group_name_H-M   'P 1'
#
loop_
_entity.id
_entity.type
_entity.pdbx_description
1 polymer ?
#
loop_
_entity_poly.entity_id
_entity_poly.type
_entity_poly.pdbx_seq_one_letter_code
_entity_poly.pdbx_strand_id
1 'polypeptide(L)'
;MSVETNTSHILEGFSTHASTFAADIDQALMVNLFFSVILFASVVVPMIWFAWKYRASNVKDENIENITHHLGLEITWTVVPALMLAVFFWYGYTTMRTLRTMPDASNAISVKVEGSKWKWLYEYPVNANGFIHRPGGAYTKPEVDKNGKIIKNGSMDISALYVPVGTNIILEMTAPLGDVLHSFYVPAFRMKEDVVPGRITKQWFNAEKVGEYDVECAEYCGTDHSAMFSKIVVLPKAEYEAWFNSNEDTPKGNYAQGGDTVLQRYGCKTCHAITTDKLLIGPSLQSRKLTKEQVLDVIKNGQNKLGYVMGAMPAGLVAGADAQQIANYVAGGLKGTQPASFATCSSCHGEDGKGNAGTAPNLVEYDATLLRNVLNHGKKGMIGTMPQFPYVSDKEVSAIAEYLNGTK
;
A
#
# COMPACT_ATOMS: atom_id res chain seq x y z
N MET A 1 -13.45 -12.63 16.83
CA MET A 1 -12.00 -12.42 17.04
C MET A 1 -11.66 -11.08 16.43
N SER A 2 -11.30 -10.10 17.26
CA SER A 2 -10.95 -8.75 16.83
C SER A 2 -9.60 -8.78 16.13
N VAL A 3 -9.56 -8.46 14.84
CA VAL A 3 -8.33 -8.19 14.10
C VAL A 3 -7.83 -6.82 14.57
N GLU A 4 -6.77 -6.79 15.33
CA GLU A 4 -6.06 -5.56 15.67
C GLU A 4 -5.40 -5.02 14.40
N THR A 5 -5.97 -3.96 13.84
CA THR A 5 -5.36 -3.18 12.74
C THR A 5 -4.33 -2.24 13.34
N ASN A 6 -3.06 -2.58 13.19
CA ASN A 6 -1.94 -1.78 13.68
C ASN A 6 -1.42 -0.82 12.61
N THR A 7 -1.25 0.44 12.97
CA THR A 7 -1.08 1.59 12.06
C THR A 7 0.35 2.16 12.05
N SER A 8 1.31 1.47 11.40
CA SER A 8 2.60 2.11 11.09
C SER A 8 3.32 1.42 9.93
N HIS A 9 2.92 1.73 8.69
CA HIS A 9 3.32 0.99 7.49
C HIS A 9 4.84 0.97 7.18
N ILE A 10 5.63 1.92 7.62
CA ILE A 10 7.09 1.88 7.43
C ILE A 10 7.77 0.97 8.48
N LEU A 11 7.23 0.91 9.69
CA LEU A 11 7.72 0.02 10.75
C LEU A 11 7.04 -1.34 10.76
N GLU A 12 5.82 -1.47 10.21
CA GLU A 12 5.10 -2.74 10.03
C GLU A 12 5.84 -3.68 9.08
N GLY A 13 6.50 -3.17 8.06
CA GLY A 13 7.39 -3.96 7.21
C GLY A 13 8.45 -4.74 8.01
N PHE A 14 8.87 -4.22 9.17
CA PHE A 14 9.83 -4.87 10.07
C PHE A 14 9.18 -5.62 11.24
N SER A 15 7.89 -5.45 11.51
CA SER A 15 7.23 -6.03 12.68
C SER A 15 6.38 -7.28 12.39
N THR A 16 5.99 -7.51 11.14
CA THR A 16 5.16 -8.65 10.76
C THR A 16 6.01 -9.78 10.18
N HIS A 17 6.30 -10.77 11.02
CA HIS A 17 6.85 -12.05 10.56
C HIS A 17 5.66 -12.93 10.17
N ALA A 18 5.49 -13.17 8.89
CA ALA A 18 4.36 -13.95 8.38
C ALA A 18 4.80 -15.21 7.60
N SER A 19 6.11 -15.46 7.48
CA SER A 19 6.68 -16.68 6.93
C SER A 19 7.71 -17.30 7.86
N THR A 20 7.97 -18.59 7.68
CA THR A 20 8.91 -19.39 8.51
C THR A 20 10.34 -18.86 8.52
N PHE A 21 10.77 -18.12 7.49
CA PHE A 21 12.14 -17.60 7.40
C PHE A 21 12.25 -16.07 7.58
N ALA A 22 11.11 -15.36 7.77
CA ALA A 22 11.15 -13.92 7.95
C ALA A 22 11.97 -13.48 9.17
N ALA A 23 11.90 -14.23 10.27
CA ALA A 23 12.67 -13.96 11.49
C ALA A 23 14.18 -14.11 11.27
N ASP A 24 14.62 -15.11 10.53
CA ASP A 24 16.05 -15.36 10.26
C ASP A 24 16.64 -14.24 9.39
N ILE A 25 15.86 -13.76 8.41
CA ILE A 25 16.27 -12.64 7.55
C ILE A 25 16.38 -11.34 8.35
N ASP A 26 15.41 -11.07 9.23
CA ASP A 26 15.44 -9.89 10.08
C ASP A 26 16.58 -9.95 11.10
N GLN A 27 16.91 -11.14 11.63
CA GLN A 27 18.08 -11.32 12.48
C GLN A 27 19.38 -11.00 11.71
N ALA A 28 19.53 -11.49 10.48
CA ALA A 28 20.68 -11.16 9.65
C ALA A 28 20.79 -9.66 9.38
N LEU A 29 19.67 -9.00 9.12
CA LEU A 29 19.60 -7.54 8.94
C LEU A 29 20.01 -6.80 10.22
N MET A 30 19.53 -7.22 11.41
CA MET A 30 19.89 -6.59 12.68
C MET A 30 21.38 -6.74 13.00
N VAL A 31 21.98 -7.90 12.71
CA VAL A 31 23.42 -8.10 12.85
C VAL A 31 24.19 -7.15 11.93
N ASN A 32 23.79 -7.01 10.66
CA ASN A 32 24.39 -6.06 9.74
C ASN A 32 24.26 -4.61 10.22
N LEU A 33 23.08 -4.23 10.70
CA LEU A 33 22.83 -2.88 11.22
C LEU A 33 23.69 -2.57 12.46
N PHE A 34 23.79 -3.52 13.39
CA PHE A 34 24.62 -3.37 14.60
C PHE A 34 26.08 -3.10 14.23
N PHE A 35 26.68 -3.89 13.38
CA PHE A 35 28.06 -3.68 12.95
C PHE A 35 28.23 -2.42 12.11
N SER A 36 27.25 -2.06 11.28
CA SER A 36 27.27 -0.82 10.50
C SER A 36 27.31 0.41 11.40
N VAL A 37 26.54 0.42 12.50
CA VAL A 37 26.55 1.50 13.48
C VAL A 37 27.91 1.60 14.19
N ILE A 38 28.49 0.46 14.58
CA ILE A 38 29.83 0.42 15.21
C ILE A 38 30.89 0.94 14.25
N LEU A 39 30.91 0.48 13.00
CA LEU A 39 31.88 0.94 12.00
C LEU A 39 31.71 2.43 11.71
N PHE A 40 30.49 2.90 11.53
CA PHE A 40 30.19 4.30 11.33
C PHE A 40 30.71 5.15 12.51
N ALA A 41 30.38 4.75 13.73
CA ALA A 41 30.84 5.45 14.94
C ALA A 41 32.37 5.43 15.09
N SER A 42 33.01 4.30 14.77
CA SER A 42 34.47 4.14 14.84
C SER A 42 35.26 5.09 13.90
N VAL A 43 34.62 5.52 12.82
CA VAL A 43 35.17 6.45 11.84
C VAL A 43 34.78 7.90 12.18
N VAL A 44 33.47 8.13 12.36
CA VAL A 44 32.95 9.51 12.50
C VAL A 44 33.34 10.15 13.83
N VAL A 45 33.30 9.38 14.93
CA VAL A 45 33.67 9.95 16.26
C VAL A 45 35.13 10.38 16.31
N PRO A 46 36.12 9.53 15.94
CA PRO A 46 37.53 10.00 15.88
C PRO A 46 37.73 11.12 14.86
N MET A 47 37.07 11.09 13.72
CA MET A 47 37.17 12.16 12.71
C MET A 47 36.75 13.52 13.29
N ILE A 48 35.59 13.59 13.94
CA ILE A 48 35.10 14.82 14.57
C ILE A 48 36.05 15.24 15.69
N TRP A 49 36.50 14.29 16.53
CA TRP A 49 37.45 14.57 17.62
C TRP A 49 38.80 15.08 17.11
N PHE A 50 39.36 14.49 16.05
CA PHE A 50 40.58 14.95 15.42
C PHE A 50 40.41 16.33 14.78
N ALA A 51 39.33 16.60 14.06
CA ALA A 51 39.01 17.88 13.47
C ALA A 51 38.94 19.00 14.57
N TRP A 52 38.38 18.67 15.74
CA TRP A 52 38.32 19.58 16.85
C TRP A 52 39.70 19.74 17.57
N LYS A 53 40.37 18.61 17.85
CA LYS A 53 41.63 18.58 18.63
C LYS A 53 42.77 19.21 17.85
N TYR A 54 42.93 18.90 16.57
CA TYR A 54 44.02 19.31 15.71
C TYR A 54 43.72 20.51 14.82
N ARG A 55 42.70 21.30 15.15
CA ARG A 55 42.44 22.57 14.43
C ARG A 55 43.61 23.56 14.65
N ALA A 56 43.87 24.45 13.67
CA ALA A 56 45.00 25.40 13.65
C ALA A 56 45.11 26.26 14.90
N SER A 57 44.01 26.56 15.61
CA SER A 57 44.04 27.30 16.88
C SER A 57 44.61 26.50 18.07
N ASN A 58 44.66 25.17 17.98
CA ASN A 58 45.03 24.28 19.08
C ASN A 58 46.43 23.65 18.92
N VAL A 59 46.94 23.59 17.69
CA VAL A 59 48.20 22.91 17.36
C VAL A 59 49.12 23.88 16.65
N LYS A 60 50.39 23.95 17.10
CA LYS A 60 51.45 24.67 16.41
C LYS A 60 52.15 23.76 15.43
N ASP A 61 52.57 24.29 14.27
CA ASP A 61 53.20 23.52 13.19
C ASP A 61 54.45 22.73 13.65
N GLU A 62 55.21 23.27 14.62
CA GLU A 62 56.38 22.62 15.20
C GLU A 62 56.10 21.34 16.00
N ASN A 63 54.84 21.07 16.34
CA ASN A 63 54.41 19.92 17.13
C ASN A 63 53.68 18.85 16.28
N ILE A 64 53.75 18.93 14.96
CA ILE A 64 53.10 17.94 14.06
C ILE A 64 54.13 16.85 13.75
N GLU A 65 53.92 15.66 14.31
CA GLU A 65 54.70 14.47 14.02
C GLU A 65 54.29 13.87 12.67
N ASN A 66 55.26 13.55 11.83
CA ASN A 66 55.00 12.88 10.55
C ASN A 66 54.95 11.34 10.74
N ILE A 67 53.82 10.84 11.19
CA ILE A 67 53.58 9.39 11.36
C ILE A 67 53.15 8.79 10.03
N THR A 68 54.04 7.96 9.45
CA THR A 68 53.79 7.34 8.14
C THR A 68 53.21 5.93 8.22
N HIS A 69 53.36 5.23 9.34
CA HIS A 69 52.86 3.88 9.56
C HIS A 69 52.71 3.56 11.05
N HIS A 70 51.80 2.63 11.35
CA HIS A 70 51.59 2.14 12.70
C HIS A 70 51.12 0.68 12.67
N LEU A 71 52.06 -0.26 12.80
CA LEU A 71 51.83 -1.68 12.62
C LEU A 71 50.60 -2.22 13.43
N GLY A 72 50.43 -1.77 14.67
CA GLY A 72 49.33 -2.17 15.54
C GLY A 72 47.96 -1.75 14.98
N LEU A 73 47.87 -0.51 14.48
CA LEU A 73 46.62 -0.05 13.82
C LEU A 73 46.37 -0.76 12.50
N GLU A 74 47.43 -0.98 11.70
CA GLU A 74 47.32 -1.68 10.39
C GLU A 74 46.80 -3.10 10.56
N ILE A 75 47.35 -3.85 11.56
CA ILE A 75 46.82 -5.18 11.88
C ILE A 75 45.35 -5.10 12.36
N THR A 76 45.03 -4.13 13.23
CA THR A 76 43.71 -4.00 13.80
C THR A 76 42.65 -3.73 12.73
N TRP A 77 42.87 -2.74 11.85
CA TRP A 77 41.89 -2.40 10.81
C TRP A 77 41.82 -3.43 9.68
N THR A 78 42.75 -4.37 9.59
CA THR A 78 42.70 -5.48 8.66
C THR A 78 41.98 -6.69 9.30
N VAL A 79 42.37 -7.07 10.52
CA VAL A 79 41.86 -8.29 11.16
C VAL A 79 40.44 -8.11 11.67
N VAL A 80 40.10 -6.98 12.30
CA VAL A 80 38.76 -6.74 12.86
C VAL A 80 37.69 -6.77 11.77
N PRO A 81 37.79 -6.01 10.65
CA PRO A 81 36.81 -6.11 9.57
C PRO A 81 36.76 -7.51 8.92
N ALA A 82 37.90 -8.21 8.80
CA ALA A 82 37.91 -9.57 8.26
C ALA A 82 37.10 -10.54 9.13
N LEU A 83 37.19 -10.43 10.47
CA LEU A 83 36.36 -11.21 11.39
C LEU A 83 34.87 -10.84 11.27
N MET A 84 34.57 -9.54 11.14
CA MET A 84 33.19 -9.08 10.91
C MET A 84 32.60 -9.63 9.60
N LEU A 85 33.40 -9.65 8.53
CA LEU A 85 32.99 -10.25 7.24
C LEU A 85 32.70 -11.75 7.37
N ALA A 86 33.46 -12.49 8.21
CA ALA A 86 33.18 -13.90 8.48
C ALA A 86 31.81 -14.08 9.17
N VAL A 87 31.44 -13.18 10.10
CA VAL A 87 30.12 -13.18 10.74
C VAL A 87 29.03 -12.88 9.70
N PHE A 88 29.19 -11.85 8.87
CA PHE A 88 28.23 -11.51 7.80
C PHE A 88 28.05 -12.66 6.81
N PHE A 89 29.16 -13.27 6.41
CA PHE A 89 29.12 -14.43 5.53
C PHE A 89 28.31 -15.59 6.15
N TRP A 90 28.51 -15.87 7.42
CA TRP A 90 27.78 -16.94 8.11
C TRP A 90 26.28 -16.70 8.10
N TYR A 91 25.82 -15.52 8.54
CA TYR A 91 24.38 -15.18 8.56
C TYR A 91 23.81 -15.13 7.14
N GLY A 92 24.48 -14.49 6.19
CA GLY A 92 24.04 -14.42 4.80
C GLY A 92 23.97 -15.81 4.14
N TYR A 93 24.95 -16.67 4.36
CA TYR A 93 24.99 -18.02 3.81
C TYR A 93 23.87 -18.90 4.38
N THR A 94 23.67 -18.91 5.68
CA THR A 94 22.61 -19.72 6.32
C THR A 94 21.24 -19.28 5.85
N THR A 95 20.95 -17.99 5.82
CA THR A 95 19.70 -17.44 5.34
C THR A 95 19.46 -17.74 3.85
N MET A 96 20.47 -17.51 3.00
CA MET A 96 20.40 -17.84 1.59
C MET A 96 20.13 -19.32 1.36
N ARG A 97 20.79 -20.21 2.11
CA ARG A 97 20.59 -21.65 2.01
C ARG A 97 19.16 -22.04 2.35
N THR A 98 18.57 -21.49 3.40
CA THR A 98 17.16 -21.73 3.77
C THR A 98 16.23 -21.30 2.64
N LEU A 99 16.41 -20.10 2.11
CA LEU A 99 15.57 -19.56 1.01
C LEU A 99 15.68 -20.36 -0.29
N ARG A 100 16.86 -20.89 -0.60
CA ARG A 100 17.14 -21.59 -1.87
C ARG A 100 16.97 -23.12 -1.80
N THR A 101 16.81 -23.69 -0.62
CA THR A 101 16.52 -25.11 -0.46
C THR A 101 15.03 -25.34 -0.62
N MET A 102 14.63 -25.82 -1.78
CA MET A 102 13.21 -26.11 -2.07
C MET A 102 12.71 -27.26 -1.20
N PRO A 103 11.48 -27.16 -0.66
CA PRO A 103 10.83 -28.28 0.01
C PRO A 103 10.54 -29.40 -0.99
N ASP A 104 10.33 -30.63 -0.48
CA ASP A 104 9.87 -31.73 -1.30
C ASP A 104 8.52 -31.42 -1.92
N ALA A 105 8.41 -31.60 -3.24
CA ALA A 105 7.19 -31.33 -4.00
C ALA A 105 5.99 -32.17 -3.53
N SER A 106 6.20 -33.33 -2.92
CA SER A 106 5.15 -34.15 -2.33
C SER A 106 4.49 -33.51 -1.10
N ASN A 107 5.19 -32.56 -0.44
CA ASN A 107 4.75 -31.86 0.76
C ASN A 107 4.53 -30.37 0.51
N ALA A 108 4.31 -29.98 -0.74
CA ALA A 108 4.12 -28.60 -1.15
C ALA A 108 3.03 -28.48 -2.21
N ILE A 109 2.37 -27.31 -2.23
CA ILE A 109 1.47 -26.93 -3.31
C ILE A 109 2.26 -26.09 -4.31
N SER A 110 2.34 -26.55 -5.57
CA SER A 110 2.98 -25.79 -6.64
C SER A 110 1.95 -24.91 -7.34
N VAL A 111 2.23 -23.61 -7.45
CA VAL A 111 1.40 -22.66 -8.18
C VAL A 111 2.25 -21.99 -9.25
N LYS A 112 1.73 -21.95 -10.48
CA LYS A 112 2.36 -21.18 -11.55
C LYS A 112 1.98 -19.71 -11.41
N VAL A 113 2.97 -18.84 -11.62
CA VAL A 113 2.81 -17.39 -11.58
C VAL A 113 3.30 -16.80 -12.89
N GLU A 114 2.46 -16.08 -13.58
CA GLU A 114 2.84 -15.30 -14.73
C GLU A 114 2.81 -13.81 -14.39
N GLY A 115 3.98 -13.15 -14.50
CA GLY A 115 4.10 -11.70 -14.44
C GLY A 115 4.06 -11.12 -15.84
N SER A 116 3.11 -10.25 -16.11
CA SER A 116 3.03 -9.52 -17.38
C SER A 116 2.62 -8.08 -17.12
N LYS A 117 2.91 -7.16 -18.07
CA LYS A 117 2.57 -5.73 -17.93
C LYS A 117 1.07 -5.52 -17.75
N TRP A 118 0.64 -5.12 -16.67
CA TRP A 118 1.07 -4.83 -15.29
C TRP A 118 0.16 -5.60 -14.36
N LYS A 119 0.27 -6.94 -14.38
CA LYS A 119 -0.60 -7.86 -13.65
C LYS A 119 0.15 -9.13 -13.25
N TRP A 120 -0.37 -9.78 -12.21
CA TRP A 120 0.01 -11.12 -11.79
C TRP A 120 -1.12 -12.09 -12.12
N LEU A 121 -0.81 -13.24 -12.67
CA LEU A 121 -1.76 -14.33 -12.93
C LEU A 121 -1.29 -15.58 -12.19
N TYR A 122 -2.23 -16.31 -11.65
CA TYR A 122 -1.96 -17.54 -10.90
C TYR A 122 -2.68 -18.70 -11.54
N GLU A 123 -2.01 -19.84 -11.65
CA GLU A 123 -2.59 -21.10 -12.11
C GLU A 123 -2.25 -22.19 -11.11
N TYR A 124 -3.30 -22.78 -10.53
CA TYR A 124 -3.18 -23.86 -9.56
C TYR A 124 -3.13 -25.23 -10.24
N PRO A 125 -2.65 -26.28 -9.53
CA PRO A 125 -2.82 -27.64 -10.00
C PRO A 125 -4.31 -27.98 -10.14
N VAL A 126 -4.60 -28.96 -10.98
CA VAL A 126 -5.95 -29.47 -11.18
C VAL A 126 -6.48 -30.05 -9.86
N ASN A 127 -7.71 -29.69 -9.47
CA ASN A 127 -8.35 -30.22 -8.28
C ASN A 127 -8.99 -31.61 -8.52
N ALA A 128 -9.56 -32.22 -7.49
CA ALA A 128 -10.21 -33.51 -7.57
C ALA A 128 -11.42 -33.55 -8.55
N ASN A 129 -12.01 -32.39 -8.85
CA ASN A 129 -13.13 -32.24 -9.76
C ASN A 129 -12.72 -31.96 -11.22
N GLY A 130 -11.40 -31.96 -11.52
CA GLY A 130 -10.87 -31.63 -12.83
C GLY A 130 -10.84 -30.13 -13.14
N PHE A 131 -11.05 -29.27 -12.16
CA PHE A 131 -11.03 -27.81 -12.32
C PHE A 131 -9.64 -27.23 -12.04
N ILE A 132 -9.24 -26.24 -12.83
CA ILE A 132 -7.99 -25.48 -12.65
C ILE A 132 -8.37 -24.07 -12.21
N HIS A 133 -8.04 -23.71 -10.98
CA HIS A 133 -8.25 -22.35 -10.48
C HIS A 133 -7.28 -21.38 -11.12
N ARG A 134 -7.83 -20.30 -11.68
CA ARG A 134 -7.08 -19.17 -12.23
C ARG A 134 -7.61 -17.85 -11.68
N PRO A 135 -7.41 -17.58 -10.39
CA PRO A 135 -7.82 -16.32 -9.80
C PRO A 135 -7.03 -15.19 -10.47
N GLY A 136 -7.61 -14.61 -11.48
CA GLY A 136 -6.99 -13.60 -12.33
C GLY A 136 -7.67 -12.25 -12.18
N GLY A 137 -6.89 -11.19 -12.36
CA GLY A 137 -7.38 -9.85 -12.52
C GLY A 137 -7.18 -9.37 -13.95
N ALA A 138 -8.18 -8.69 -14.49
CA ALA A 138 -8.05 -7.99 -15.76
C ALA A 138 -7.65 -6.54 -15.49
N TYR A 139 -6.53 -6.10 -16.07
CA TYR A 139 -6.20 -4.69 -16.14
C TYR A 139 -6.76 -4.11 -17.44
N THR A 140 -7.63 -3.13 -17.30
CA THR A 140 -8.11 -2.32 -18.43
C THR A 140 -7.62 -0.90 -18.27
N LYS A 141 -6.78 -0.44 -19.19
CA LYS A 141 -6.27 0.93 -19.17
C LYS A 141 -7.42 1.93 -19.35
N PRO A 142 -7.44 3.04 -18.60
CA PRO A 142 -8.41 4.10 -18.84
C PRO A 142 -8.25 4.68 -20.24
N GLU A 143 -9.37 4.90 -20.93
CA GLU A 143 -9.39 5.59 -22.22
C GLU A 143 -9.44 7.09 -21.96
N VAL A 144 -8.56 7.84 -22.62
CA VAL A 144 -8.51 9.30 -22.54
C VAL A 144 -8.76 9.91 -23.91
N ASP A 145 -9.41 11.05 -23.95
CA ASP A 145 -9.56 11.85 -25.18
C ASP A 145 -8.23 12.54 -25.55
N LYS A 146 -8.23 13.22 -26.71
CA LYS A 146 -7.07 13.99 -27.23
C LYS A 146 -6.58 15.11 -26.29
N ASN A 147 -7.39 15.48 -25.29
CA ASN A 147 -7.07 16.52 -24.32
C ASN A 147 -6.63 15.91 -22.96
N GLY A 148 -6.46 14.57 -22.87
CA GLY A 148 -6.10 13.86 -21.64
C GLY A 148 -7.27 13.66 -20.67
N LYS A 149 -8.52 13.96 -21.07
CA LYS A 149 -9.70 13.74 -20.25
C LYS A 149 -10.10 12.27 -20.30
N ILE A 150 -10.33 11.66 -19.14
CA ILE A 150 -10.79 10.28 -19.04
C ILE A 150 -12.22 10.20 -19.57
N ILE A 151 -12.43 9.40 -20.62
CA ILE A 151 -13.74 9.12 -21.23
C ILE A 151 -14.26 7.74 -20.85
N LYS A 152 -13.38 6.83 -20.42
CA LYS A 152 -13.73 5.53 -19.86
C LYS A 152 -12.76 5.19 -18.74
N ASN A 153 -13.27 4.82 -17.59
CA ASN A 153 -12.43 4.42 -16.46
C ASN A 153 -11.70 3.11 -16.77
N GLY A 154 -10.47 3.02 -16.28
CA GLY A 154 -9.78 1.74 -16.21
C GLY A 154 -10.42 0.82 -15.17
N SER A 155 -10.11 -0.46 -15.23
CA SER A 155 -10.39 -1.40 -14.17
C SER A 155 -9.13 -2.20 -13.85
N MET A 156 -8.91 -2.47 -12.60
CA MET A 156 -7.86 -3.36 -12.14
C MET A 156 -8.49 -4.38 -11.20
N ASP A 157 -8.94 -5.49 -11.79
CA ASP A 157 -9.30 -6.64 -10.97
C ASP A 157 -8.01 -7.23 -10.45
N ILE A 158 -7.86 -7.30 -9.14
CA ILE A 158 -6.66 -7.87 -8.55
C ILE A 158 -6.81 -9.38 -8.47
N SER A 159 -5.86 -10.04 -9.10
CA SER A 159 -5.59 -11.44 -8.81
C SER A 159 -5.10 -11.56 -7.37
N ALA A 160 -5.52 -12.59 -6.68
CA ALA A 160 -5.00 -12.93 -5.37
C ALA A 160 -4.53 -14.39 -5.38
N LEU A 161 -3.38 -14.62 -4.74
CA LEU A 161 -2.87 -15.96 -4.50
C LEU A 161 -3.45 -16.46 -3.17
N TYR A 162 -4.32 -17.46 -3.22
CA TYR A 162 -4.92 -18.08 -2.04
C TYR A 162 -4.12 -19.30 -1.60
N VAL A 163 -3.71 -19.34 -0.34
CA VAL A 163 -2.88 -20.42 0.20
C VAL A 163 -3.34 -20.82 1.61
N PRO A 164 -3.18 -22.10 1.99
CA PRO A 164 -3.47 -22.53 3.35
C PRO A 164 -2.34 -22.16 4.31
N VAL A 165 -2.67 -21.77 5.52
CA VAL A 165 -1.70 -21.52 6.59
C VAL A 165 -0.88 -22.78 6.91
N GLY A 166 0.41 -22.60 7.20
CA GLY A 166 1.31 -23.68 7.64
C GLY A 166 1.57 -24.75 6.58
N THR A 167 1.52 -24.40 5.30
CA THR A 167 1.78 -25.31 4.18
C THR A 167 2.86 -24.73 3.28
N ASN A 168 3.75 -25.56 2.78
CA ASN A 168 4.78 -25.12 1.84
C ASN A 168 4.16 -24.82 0.47
N ILE A 169 4.46 -23.67 -0.05
CA ILE A 169 4.01 -23.21 -1.38
C ILE A 169 5.23 -23.02 -2.25
N ILE A 170 5.27 -23.66 -3.39
CA ILE A 170 6.29 -23.46 -4.41
C ILE A 170 5.69 -22.62 -5.53
N LEU A 171 6.31 -21.51 -5.85
CA LEU A 171 5.96 -20.65 -6.98
C LEU A 171 6.87 -20.97 -8.16
N GLU A 172 6.28 -21.31 -9.30
CA GLU A 172 6.95 -21.44 -10.58
C GLU A 172 6.63 -20.22 -11.42
N MET A 173 7.57 -19.30 -11.54
CA MET A 173 7.32 -17.95 -12.04
C MET A 173 7.94 -17.74 -13.41
N THR A 174 7.20 -17.12 -14.32
CA THR A 174 7.68 -16.74 -15.65
C THR A 174 6.99 -15.46 -16.15
N ALA A 175 7.59 -14.83 -17.16
CA ALA A 175 6.94 -13.79 -17.93
C ALA A 175 6.84 -14.23 -19.40
N PRO A 176 5.84 -13.75 -20.17
CA PRO A 176 5.72 -14.05 -21.59
C PRO A 176 6.97 -13.64 -22.39
N LEU A 177 7.28 -14.37 -23.45
CA LEU A 177 8.32 -13.96 -24.39
C LEU A 177 7.98 -12.59 -25.01
N GLY A 178 8.94 -11.67 -24.95
CA GLY A 178 8.75 -10.30 -25.44
C GLY A 178 8.19 -9.32 -24.41
N ASP A 179 7.88 -9.78 -23.20
CA ASP A 179 7.60 -8.90 -22.06
C ASP A 179 8.92 -8.42 -21.40
N VAL A 180 8.81 -7.66 -20.33
CA VAL A 180 9.95 -7.15 -19.57
C VAL A 180 10.17 -7.98 -18.30
N LEU A 181 11.28 -7.74 -17.63
CA LEU A 181 11.58 -8.29 -16.33
C LEU A 181 10.60 -7.72 -15.29
N HIS A 182 10.09 -8.59 -14.42
CA HIS A 182 9.33 -8.27 -13.23
C HIS A 182 10.02 -8.88 -12.00
N SER A 183 9.59 -8.52 -10.80
CA SER A 183 10.07 -9.17 -9.58
C SER A 183 8.93 -9.34 -8.59
N PHE A 184 8.66 -10.57 -8.21
CA PHE A 184 7.61 -10.93 -7.26
C PHE A 184 8.12 -10.70 -5.84
N TYR A 185 7.61 -9.66 -5.17
CA TYR A 185 8.06 -9.26 -3.85
C TYR A 185 6.93 -9.28 -2.84
N VAL A 186 7.15 -9.95 -1.72
CA VAL A 186 6.23 -10.05 -0.60
C VAL A 186 6.94 -9.56 0.66
N PRO A 187 6.79 -8.28 1.03
CA PRO A 187 7.51 -7.68 2.16
C PRO A 187 7.33 -8.45 3.47
N ALA A 188 6.09 -8.82 3.80
CA ALA A 188 5.75 -9.53 5.03
C ALA A 188 6.39 -10.94 5.15
N PHE A 189 6.75 -11.53 4.01
CA PHE A 189 7.41 -12.84 3.95
C PHE A 189 8.93 -12.73 3.80
N ARG A 190 9.47 -11.52 3.61
CA ARG A 190 10.89 -11.26 3.27
C ARG A 190 11.33 -12.02 2.00
N MET A 191 10.41 -12.21 1.07
CA MET A 191 10.60 -12.98 -0.13
C MET A 191 10.62 -12.08 -1.35
N LYS A 192 11.64 -12.21 -2.20
CA LYS A 192 11.75 -11.54 -3.49
C LYS A 192 12.38 -12.50 -4.51
N GLU A 193 11.78 -12.62 -5.70
CA GLU A 193 12.37 -13.39 -6.80
C GLU A 193 12.00 -12.75 -8.14
N ASP A 194 12.98 -12.69 -9.03
CA ASP A 194 12.79 -12.11 -10.35
C ASP A 194 12.01 -13.03 -11.28
N VAL A 195 11.10 -12.45 -12.06
CA VAL A 195 10.24 -13.13 -13.02
C VAL A 195 10.70 -12.77 -14.42
N VAL A 196 11.46 -13.71 -15.02
CA VAL A 196 12.25 -13.45 -16.21
C VAL A 196 11.52 -13.96 -17.47
N PRO A 197 11.38 -13.15 -18.55
CA PRO A 197 10.78 -13.59 -19.80
C PRO A 197 11.45 -14.84 -20.38
N GLY A 198 10.62 -15.84 -20.72
CA GLY A 198 11.08 -17.08 -21.33
C GLY A 198 11.90 -18.00 -20.41
N ARG A 199 11.95 -17.71 -19.11
CA ARG A 199 12.66 -18.52 -18.11
C ARG A 199 11.72 -18.82 -16.93
N ILE A 200 11.82 -20.02 -16.37
CA ILE A 200 11.10 -20.38 -15.14
C ILE A 200 12.03 -20.15 -13.95
N THR A 201 11.67 -19.22 -13.08
CA THR A 201 12.29 -19.03 -11.77
C THR A 201 11.44 -19.67 -10.68
N LYS A 202 12.05 -20.09 -9.59
CA LYS A 202 11.34 -20.76 -8.51
C LYS A 202 11.66 -20.12 -7.17
N GLN A 203 10.63 -19.96 -6.36
CA GLN A 203 10.72 -19.53 -4.98
C GLN A 203 9.68 -20.30 -4.16
N TRP A 204 9.92 -20.44 -2.86
CA TRP A 204 8.98 -21.07 -1.96
C TRP A 204 8.76 -20.24 -0.70
N PHE A 205 7.67 -20.50 -0.02
CA PHE A 205 7.39 -19.96 1.31
C PHE A 205 6.45 -20.88 2.08
N ASN A 206 6.39 -20.66 3.40
CA ASN A 206 5.38 -21.22 4.28
C ASN A 206 4.82 -20.07 5.12
N ALA A 207 3.54 -19.77 4.95
CA ALA A 207 2.87 -18.69 5.66
C ALA A 207 2.40 -19.20 7.03
N GLU A 208 2.81 -18.53 8.11
CA GLU A 208 2.51 -18.94 9.48
C GLU A 208 1.24 -18.33 10.05
N LYS A 209 0.73 -17.27 9.45
CA LYS A 209 -0.42 -16.51 9.97
C LYS A 209 -1.48 -16.32 8.89
N VAL A 210 -2.73 -16.58 9.25
CA VAL A 210 -3.89 -16.22 8.43
C VAL A 210 -3.96 -14.70 8.28
N GLY A 211 -4.23 -14.23 7.06
CA GLY A 211 -4.31 -12.81 6.76
C GLY A 211 -4.08 -12.51 5.29
N GLU A 212 -4.06 -11.23 4.95
CA GLU A 212 -3.77 -10.72 3.61
C GLU A 212 -2.43 -10.00 3.60
N TYR A 213 -1.60 -10.32 2.61
CA TYR A 213 -0.24 -9.80 2.47
C TYR A 213 -0.04 -9.24 1.08
N ASP A 214 0.57 -8.07 0.99
CA ASP A 214 0.81 -7.40 -0.28
C ASP A 214 1.86 -8.12 -1.12
N VAL A 215 1.60 -8.17 -2.42
CA VAL A 215 2.53 -8.57 -3.46
C VAL A 215 2.78 -7.36 -4.34
N GLU A 216 4.03 -7.00 -4.50
CA GLU A 216 4.48 -5.85 -5.26
C GLU A 216 5.41 -6.28 -6.41
N CYS A 217 5.44 -5.51 -7.48
CA CYS A 217 6.50 -5.63 -8.47
C CYS A 217 7.72 -4.83 -7.99
N ALA A 218 8.85 -5.49 -7.76
CA ALA A 218 10.07 -4.87 -7.26
C ALA A 218 11.18 -4.73 -8.34
N GLU A 219 10.82 -4.81 -9.63
CA GLU A 219 11.69 -4.51 -10.77
C GLU A 219 10.95 -3.61 -11.76
N TYR A 220 11.58 -2.52 -12.18
CA TYR A 220 10.93 -1.53 -13.04
C TYR A 220 10.49 -2.15 -14.38
N CYS A 221 9.19 -2.21 -14.60
CA CYS A 221 8.57 -2.88 -15.74
C CYS A 221 7.77 -1.95 -16.66
N GLY A 222 7.90 -0.63 -16.49
CA GLY A 222 7.27 0.36 -17.37
C GLY A 222 6.31 1.31 -16.63
N THR A 223 5.42 1.95 -17.39
CA THR A 223 4.59 3.08 -16.94
C THR A 223 3.75 2.77 -15.69
N ASP A 224 3.11 1.60 -15.64
CA ASP A 224 2.22 1.20 -14.55
C ASP A 224 2.90 0.22 -13.56
N HIS A 225 4.25 0.30 -13.47
CA HIS A 225 5.03 -0.51 -12.53
C HIS A 225 4.53 -0.38 -11.09
N SER A 226 4.26 0.84 -10.63
CA SER A 226 3.74 1.11 -9.29
C SER A 226 2.30 0.65 -9.06
N ALA A 227 1.59 0.27 -10.12
CA ALA A 227 0.23 -0.25 -10.07
C ALA A 227 0.16 -1.78 -10.22
N MET A 228 1.31 -2.45 -10.39
CA MET A 228 1.38 -3.90 -10.53
C MET A 228 1.38 -4.59 -9.16
N PHE A 229 0.21 -4.64 -8.55
CA PHE A 229 0.00 -5.24 -7.23
C PHE A 229 -0.80 -6.54 -7.31
N SER A 230 -0.65 -7.34 -6.28
CA SER A 230 -1.49 -8.52 -5.99
C SER A 230 -1.52 -8.74 -4.48
N LYS A 231 -2.20 -9.80 -4.05
CA LYS A 231 -2.24 -10.23 -2.65
C LYS A 231 -1.96 -11.71 -2.51
N ILE A 232 -1.32 -12.09 -1.41
CA ILE A 232 -1.40 -13.45 -0.89
C ILE A 232 -2.44 -13.44 0.23
N VAL A 233 -3.49 -14.23 0.05
CA VAL A 233 -4.54 -14.45 1.05
C VAL A 233 -4.30 -15.80 1.69
N VAL A 234 -3.85 -15.77 2.93
CA VAL A 234 -3.59 -16.97 3.73
C VAL A 234 -4.87 -17.36 4.45
N LEU A 235 -5.42 -18.50 4.09
CA LEU A 235 -6.68 -19.03 4.62
C LEU A 235 -6.43 -20.10 5.70
N PRO A 236 -7.36 -20.29 6.64
CA PRO A 236 -7.45 -21.52 7.41
C PRO A 236 -7.50 -22.73 6.46
N LYS A 237 -6.83 -23.84 6.83
CA LYS A 237 -6.75 -25.02 5.96
C LYS A 237 -8.10 -25.52 5.46
N ALA A 238 -9.10 -25.58 6.33
CA ALA A 238 -10.44 -26.05 5.98
C ALA A 238 -11.14 -25.14 4.95
N GLU A 239 -10.93 -23.82 5.04
CA GLU A 239 -11.49 -22.86 4.07
C GLU A 239 -10.78 -22.95 2.74
N TYR A 240 -9.44 -23.11 2.75
CA TYR A 240 -8.68 -23.35 1.53
C TYR A 240 -9.12 -24.65 0.82
N GLU A 241 -9.24 -25.76 1.56
CA GLU A 241 -9.65 -27.03 1.02
C GLU A 241 -11.08 -26.99 0.43
N ALA A 242 -12.01 -26.31 1.12
CA ALA A 242 -13.37 -26.11 0.62
C ALA A 242 -13.38 -25.31 -0.68
N TRP A 243 -12.58 -24.24 -0.77
CA TRP A 243 -12.43 -23.48 -2.01
C TRP A 243 -11.71 -24.28 -3.09
N PHE A 244 -10.58 -24.91 -2.79
CA PHE A 244 -9.78 -25.64 -3.78
C PHE A 244 -10.55 -26.81 -4.39
N ASN A 245 -11.46 -27.43 -3.64
CA ASN A 245 -12.35 -28.48 -4.16
C ASN A 245 -13.63 -27.93 -4.80
N SER A 246 -13.84 -26.63 -4.85
CA SER A 246 -14.93 -26.01 -5.60
C SER A 246 -14.54 -25.77 -7.06
N ASN A 247 -15.50 -25.28 -7.86
CA ASN A 247 -15.26 -24.85 -9.24
C ASN A 247 -15.34 -23.32 -9.37
N GLU A 248 -14.97 -22.61 -8.32
CA GLU A 248 -14.97 -21.14 -8.26
C GLU A 248 -13.54 -20.62 -8.21
N ASP A 249 -13.16 -19.67 -9.07
CA ASP A 249 -11.80 -19.10 -9.09
C ASP A 249 -11.46 -18.28 -7.84
N THR A 250 -12.45 -17.82 -7.09
CA THR A 250 -12.26 -17.06 -5.85
C THR A 250 -13.02 -17.69 -4.70
N PRO A 251 -12.44 -17.74 -3.47
CA PRO A 251 -13.14 -18.21 -2.29
C PRO A 251 -14.40 -17.37 -2.00
N LYS A 252 -15.40 -17.98 -1.40
CA LYS A 252 -16.55 -17.24 -0.86
C LYS A 252 -16.10 -16.42 0.33
N GLY A 253 -16.08 -15.11 0.14
CA GLY A 253 -15.62 -14.13 1.13
C GLY A 253 -15.11 -12.88 0.45
N ASN A 254 -15.09 -11.78 1.15
CA ASN A 254 -14.75 -10.49 0.55
C ASN A 254 -13.24 -10.17 0.77
N TYR A 255 -12.35 -11.16 0.59
CA TYR A 255 -10.94 -11.06 0.97
C TYR A 255 -10.16 -10.01 0.18
N ALA A 256 -10.38 -9.85 -1.10
CA ALA A 256 -9.56 -8.97 -1.94
C ALA A 256 -10.28 -7.68 -2.40
N GLN A 257 -11.50 -7.40 -1.92
CA GLN A 257 -12.34 -6.32 -2.45
C GLN A 257 -12.94 -5.39 -1.38
N GLY A 258 -12.61 -5.55 -0.11
CA GLY A 258 -13.04 -4.63 0.94
C GLY A 258 -12.43 -3.24 0.75
N GLY A 259 -13.16 -2.19 1.09
CA GLY A 259 -12.69 -0.81 0.94
C GLY A 259 -11.37 -0.54 1.65
N ASP A 260 -11.12 -1.20 2.78
CA ASP A 260 -9.84 -1.12 3.50
C ASP A 260 -8.66 -1.63 2.67
N THR A 261 -8.85 -2.79 2.05
CA THR A 261 -7.86 -3.40 1.15
C THR A 261 -7.60 -2.51 -0.06
N VAL A 262 -8.64 -1.93 -0.64
CA VAL A 262 -8.50 -1.00 -1.78
C VAL A 262 -7.73 0.26 -1.38
N LEU A 263 -8.04 0.85 -0.22
CA LEU A 263 -7.34 2.03 0.31
C LEU A 263 -5.84 1.75 0.56
N GLN A 264 -5.51 0.56 1.02
CA GLN A 264 -4.13 0.13 1.23
C GLN A 264 -3.41 -0.05 -0.11
N ARG A 265 -4.02 -0.76 -1.04
CA ARG A 265 -3.51 -1.05 -2.37
C ARG A 265 -3.07 0.18 -3.14
N TYR A 266 -3.91 1.20 -3.18
CA TYR A 266 -3.63 2.44 -3.87
C TYR A 266 -2.82 3.44 -3.03
N GLY A 267 -2.29 2.99 -1.89
CA GLY A 267 -1.46 3.81 -1.00
C GLY A 267 -2.21 4.98 -0.35
N CYS A 268 -3.54 4.97 -0.34
CA CYS A 268 -4.34 6.05 0.23
C CYS A 268 -4.02 6.28 1.72
N LYS A 269 -3.77 5.20 2.46
CA LYS A 269 -3.42 5.23 3.88
C LYS A 269 -2.05 5.88 4.17
N THR A 270 -1.18 6.00 3.19
CA THR A 270 0.11 6.71 3.35
C THR A 270 -0.09 8.20 3.59
N CYS A 271 -1.11 8.76 2.94
CA CYS A 271 -1.43 10.18 3.05
C CYS A 271 -2.63 10.45 3.96
N HIS A 272 -3.57 9.52 4.08
CA HIS A 272 -4.84 9.69 4.78
C HIS A 272 -4.95 8.76 5.99
N ALA A 273 -5.20 9.33 7.16
CA ALA A 273 -5.64 8.54 8.32
C ALA A 273 -7.07 8.05 8.11
N ILE A 274 -7.35 6.79 8.46
CA ILE A 274 -8.65 6.15 8.23
C ILE A 274 -9.45 6.00 9.53
N THR A 275 -8.78 5.65 10.63
CA THR A 275 -9.42 5.33 11.92
C THR A 275 -9.19 6.38 13.00
N THR A 276 -8.44 7.44 12.70
CA THR A 276 -8.11 8.50 13.66
C THR A 276 -8.27 9.86 13.01
N ASP A 277 -8.58 10.89 13.80
CA ASP A 277 -8.63 12.28 13.33
C ASP A 277 -7.22 12.90 13.11
N LYS A 278 -6.15 12.09 13.10
CA LYS A 278 -4.80 12.57 12.83
C LYS A 278 -4.71 13.13 11.42
N LEU A 279 -4.23 14.36 11.32
CA LEU A 279 -3.81 14.94 10.06
C LEU A 279 -2.47 14.32 9.67
N LEU A 280 -2.45 13.59 8.56
CA LEU A 280 -1.22 13.17 7.89
C LEU A 280 -0.88 14.19 6.79
N ILE A 281 -0.36 13.74 5.65
CA ILE A 281 -0.16 14.58 4.47
C ILE A 281 -1.51 15.02 3.89
N GLY A 282 -2.53 14.14 3.95
CA GLY A 282 -3.91 14.40 3.57
C GLY A 282 -4.86 14.46 4.77
N PRO A 283 -6.10 14.92 4.57
CA PRO A 283 -7.12 14.91 5.62
C PRO A 283 -7.47 13.50 6.06
N SER A 284 -7.91 13.37 7.34
CA SER A 284 -8.47 12.09 7.81
C SER A 284 -9.72 11.72 7.00
N LEU A 285 -9.84 10.43 6.66
CA LEU A 285 -11.01 9.86 5.99
C LEU A 285 -11.95 9.11 6.96
N GLN A 286 -11.68 9.16 8.27
CA GLN A 286 -12.50 8.48 9.28
C GLN A 286 -13.99 8.87 9.21
N SER A 287 -14.28 10.11 8.91
CA SER A 287 -15.64 10.58 8.69
C SER A 287 -15.62 11.77 7.75
N ARG A 288 -16.63 11.87 6.90
CA ARG A 288 -16.85 13.08 6.08
C ARG A 288 -17.42 14.18 6.97
N LYS A 289 -16.55 14.78 7.81
CA LYS A 289 -16.92 15.98 8.57
C LYS A 289 -16.51 17.21 7.81
N LEU A 290 -17.48 17.98 7.35
CA LEU A 290 -17.24 19.32 6.86
C LEU A 290 -17.15 20.27 8.04
N THR A 291 -16.13 21.14 8.07
CA THR A 291 -16.07 22.21 9.07
C THR A 291 -17.06 23.30 8.70
N LYS A 292 -17.46 24.08 9.71
CA LYS A 292 -18.35 25.24 9.50
C LYS A 292 -17.79 26.21 8.44
N GLU A 293 -16.48 26.46 8.49
CA GLU A 293 -15.78 27.35 7.57
C GLU A 293 -15.83 26.81 6.13
N GLN A 294 -15.65 25.50 5.95
CA GLN A 294 -15.75 24.85 4.64
C GLN A 294 -17.17 24.96 4.07
N VAL A 295 -18.21 24.74 4.90
CA VAL A 295 -19.60 24.87 4.47
C VAL A 295 -19.90 26.32 4.09
N LEU A 296 -19.46 27.31 4.87
CA LEU A 296 -19.63 28.73 4.59
C LEU A 296 -18.90 29.14 3.31
N ASP A 297 -17.69 28.64 3.09
CA ASP A 297 -16.91 28.90 1.87
C ASP A 297 -17.66 28.39 0.62
N VAL A 298 -18.17 27.17 0.68
CA VAL A 298 -18.93 26.57 -0.42
C VAL A 298 -20.27 27.31 -0.66
N ILE A 299 -20.97 27.73 0.38
CA ILE A 299 -22.20 28.52 0.25
C ILE A 299 -21.90 29.86 -0.42
N LYS A 300 -20.82 30.53 0.00
CA LYS A 300 -20.43 31.84 -0.49
C LYS A 300 -19.90 31.83 -1.93
N ASN A 301 -19.00 30.88 -2.22
CA ASN A 301 -18.21 30.87 -3.45
C ASN A 301 -18.70 29.84 -4.47
N GLY A 302 -19.65 28.99 -4.08
CA GLY A 302 -20.08 27.84 -4.87
C GLY A 302 -19.03 26.73 -4.95
N GLN A 303 -19.35 25.68 -5.66
CA GLN A 303 -18.44 24.56 -5.89
C GLN A 303 -18.52 24.12 -7.35
N ASN A 304 -17.38 24.18 -8.03
CA ASN A 304 -17.30 23.81 -9.44
C ASN A 304 -17.05 22.31 -9.63
N LYS A 305 -17.86 21.70 -10.53
CA LYS A 305 -17.62 20.41 -11.21
C LYS A 305 -17.21 19.26 -10.27
N LEU A 306 -18.16 18.74 -9.52
CA LEU A 306 -17.96 17.49 -8.75
C LEU A 306 -18.50 16.23 -9.46
N GLY A 307 -18.79 16.31 -10.77
CA GLY A 307 -19.25 15.18 -11.57
C GLY A 307 -20.74 14.82 -11.40
N TYR A 308 -21.53 15.69 -10.76
CA TYR A 308 -22.97 15.50 -10.63
C TYR A 308 -23.72 16.07 -11.83
N VAL A 309 -24.91 15.54 -12.11
CA VAL A 309 -25.76 15.91 -13.25
C VAL A 309 -26.11 17.39 -13.27
N MET A 310 -26.36 18.00 -12.11
CA MET A 310 -26.65 19.43 -11.98
C MET A 310 -25.40 20.31 -12.13
N GLY A 311 -24.22 19.75 -12.24
CA GLY A 311 -22.97 20.50 -12.46
C GLY A 311 -22.43 21.16 -11.20
N ALA A 312 -22.28 22.50 -11.25
CA ALA A 312 -21.72 23.27 -10.14
C ALA A 312 -22.80 23.68 -9.12
N MET A 313 -22.42 23.65 -7.83
CA MET A 313 -23.24 24.30 -6.81
C MET A 313 -23.16 25.83 -6.98
N PRO A 314 -24.27 26.54 -7.15
CA PRO A 314 -24.25 27.99 -7.31
C PRO A 314 -23.71 28.72 -6.07
N ALA A 315 -23.06 29.86 -6.29
CA ALA A 315 -22.58 30.72 -5.21
C ALA A 315 -23.70 31.59 -4.64
N GLY A 316 -23.64 31.92 -3.36
CA GLY A 316 -24.47 32.94 -2.75
C GLY A 316 -25.96 32.60 -2.60
N LEU A 317 -26.32 31.33 -2.64
CA LEU A 317 -27.73 30.88 -2.48
C LEU A 317 -28.33 31.30 -1.15
N VAL A 318 -27.53 31.43 -0.12
CA VAL A 318 -27.92 31.83 1.24
C VAL A 318 -26.80 32.70 1.83
N ALA A 319 -27.15 33.68 2.65
CA ALA A 319 -26.18 34.61 3.26
C ALA A 319 -26.54 34.93 4.72
N GLY A 320 -25.62 35.59 5.43
CA GLY A 320 -25.83 36.08 6.79
C GLY A 320 -26.10 34.99 7.83
N ALA A 321 -27.11 35.23 8.68
CA ALA A 321 -27.48 34.33 9.77
C ALA A 321 -27.94 32.96 9.29
N ASP A 322 -28.65 32.89 8.18
CA ASP A 322 -29.15 31.65 7.58
C ASP A 322 -28.01 30.75 7.12
N ALA A 323 -27.00 31.34 6.44
CA ALA A 323 -25.79 30.59 6.06
C ALA A 323 -25.07 30.04 7.28
N GLN A 324 -24.98 30.78 8.39
CA GLN A 324 -24.37 30.33 9.65
C GLN A 324 -25.15 29.17 10.28
N GLN A 325 -26.48 29.21 10.26
CA GLN A 325 -27.33 28.13 10.80
C GLN A 325 -27.19 26.86 9.97
N ILE A 326 -27.21 26.97 8.64
CA ILE A 326 -26.98 25.84 7.72
C ILE A 326 -25.57 25.25 7.94
N ALA A 327 -24.54 26.10 8.04
CA ALA A 327 -23.19 25.65 8.25
C ALA A 327 -23.02 24.91 9.58
N ASN A 328 -23.63 25.38 10.66
CA ASN A 328 -23.64 24.68 11.94
C ASN A 328 -24.37 23.31 11.84
N TYR A 329 -25.53 23.27 11.17
CA TYR A 329 -26.31 22.07 10.99
C TYR A 329 -25.59 21.00 10.18
N VAL A 330 -25.01 21.36 9.04
CA VAL A 330 -24.24 20.46 8.19
C VAL A 330 -22.95 20.00 8.87
N ALA A 331 -22.19 20.93 9.49
CA ALA A 331 -20.97 20.59 10.22
C ALA A 331 -21.26 19.72 11.46
N GLY A 332 -22.45 19.84 12.04
CA GLY A 332 -22.96 18.99 13.11
C GLY A 332 -23.42 17.59 12.65
N GLY A 333 -23.26 17.26 11.38
CA GLY A 333 -23.67 15.98 10.80
C GLY A 333 -25.18 15.85 10.60
N LEU A 334 -25.86 16.95 10.30
CA LEU A 334 -27.33 17.06 10.13
C LEU A 334 -28.13 16.65 11.38
N LYS A 335 -27.52 16.83 12.55
CA LYS A 335 -28.16 16.51 13.84
C LYS A 335 -28.81 17.74 14.45
N GLY A 336 -29.99 17.56 15.09
CA GLY A 336 -30.74 18.64 15.72
C GLY A 336 -31.85 19.19 14.83
N THR A 337 -32.35 20.39 15.18
CA THR A 337 -33.43 21.04 14.42
C THR A 337 -32.91 21.57 13.10
N GLN A 338 -33.51 21.09 12.02
CA GLN A 338 -33.19 21.56 10.67
C GLN A 338 -33.57 23.03 10.52
N PRO A 339 -32.64 23.92 10.08
CA PRO A 339 -32.98 25.32 9.80
C PRO A 339 -33.99 25.44 8.65
N ALA A 340 -34.96 26.33 8.78
CA ALA A 340 -35.95 26.54 7.74
C ALA A 340 -35.31 26.95 6.38
N SER A 341 -34.21 27.69 6.43
CA SER A 341 -33.41 28.06 5.26
C SER A 341 -32.72 26.90 4.54
N PHE A 342 -32.62 25.73 5.17
CA PHE A 342 -32.09 24.50 4.56
C PHE A 342 -32.98 24.01 3.40
N ALA A 343 -34.23 24.43 3.31
CA ALA A 343 -35.12 24.13 2.19
C ALA A 343 -34.52 24.51 0.84
N THR A 344 -33.68 25.56 0.79
CA THR A 344 -32.94 25.95 -0.42
C THR A 344 -31.91 24.93 -0.84
N CYS A 345 -31.31 24.25 0.13
CA CYS A 345 -30.28 23.20 -0.10
C CYS A 345 -30.92 21.86 -0.40
N SER A 346 -32.05 21.55 0.24
CA SER A 346 -32.73 20.25 0.14
C SER A 346 -33.27 19.96 -1.27
N SER A 347 -33.54 20.98 -2.07
CA SER A 347 -33.95 20.82 -3.46
C SER A 347 -32.93 20.03 -4.30
N CYS A 348 -31.62 20.15 -3.99
CA CYS A 348 -30.57 19.44 -4.64
C CYS A 348 -30.02 18.28 -3.77
N HIS A 349 -29.81 18.54 -2.47
CA HIS A 349 -29.17 17.61 -1.55
C HIS A 349 -30.13 16.65 -0.84
N GLY A 350 -31.42 16.73 -1.11
CA GLY A 350 -32.46 15.97 -0.41
C GLY A 350 -32.85 16.57 0.95
N GLU A 351 -34.04 16.29 1.42
CA GLU A 351 -34.53 16.80 2.71
C GLU A 351 -33.70 16.31 3.90
N ASP A 352 -33.14 15.11 3.80
CA ASP A 352 -32.25 14.49 4.78
C ASP A 352 -30.74 14.79 4.52
N GLY A 353 -30.43 15.57 3.48
CA GLY A 353 -29.07 15.92 3.10
C GLY A 353 -28.20 14.75 2.59
N LYS A 354 -28.83 13.59 2.32
CA LYS A 354 -28.10 12.41 1.80
C LYS A 354 -27.86 12.41 0.30
N GLY A 355 -28.18 13.50 -0.35
CA GLY A 355 -28.04 13.64 -1.79
C GLY A 355 -29.25 13.10 -2.56
N ASN A 356 -29.38 13.54 -3.80
CA ASN A 356 -30.36 13.00 -4.73
C ASN A 356 -29.63 12.32 -5.88
N ALA A 357 -29.83 11.02 -6.06
CA ALA A 357 -29.36 10.14 -7.11
C ALA A 357 -28.62 10.81 -8.30
N GLY A 358 -27.34 11.17 -8.11
CA GLY A 358 -26.50 11.82 -9.13
C GLY A 358 -26.72 13.33 -9.31
N THR A 359 -27.67 13.97 -8.61
CA THR A 359 -27.93 15.41 -8.73
C THR A 359 -26.99 16.24 -7.88
N ALA A 360 -26.84 15.88 -6.61
CA ALA A 360 -25.95 16.57 -5.67
C ALA A 360 -25.41 15.59 -4.61
N PRO A 361 -24.22 15.86 -4.00
CA PRO A 361 -23.58 14.93 -3.09
C PRO A 361 -24.31 14.80 -1.76
N ASN A 362 -24.17 13.63 -1.13
CA ASN A 362 -24.43 13.43 0.27
C ASN A 362 -23.54 14.36 1.10
N LEU A 363 -24.12 15.09 2.05
CA LEU A 363 -23.44 16.10 2.85
C LEU A 363 -22.67 15.53 4.05
N VAL A 364 -22.97 14.30 4.48
CA VAL A 364 -22.42 13.69 5.71
C VAL A 364 -21.73 12.35 5.50
N GLU A 365 -21.98 11.68 4.39
CA GLU A 365 -21.44 10.37 4.06
C GLU A 365 -20.62 10.40 2.78
N TYR A 366 -19.75 9.40 2.61
CA TYR A 366 -19.02 9.23 1.38
C TYR A 366 -19.95 8.73 0.27
N ASP A 367 -19.93 9.43 -0.84
CA ASP A 367 -20.73 9.17 -2.04
C ASP A 367 -19.80 8.63 -3.14
N ALA A 368 -20.19 7.54 -3.78
CA ALA A 368 -19.37 6.89 -4.80
C ALA A 368 -19.10 7.81 -6.01
N THR A 369 -20.06 8.65 -6.40
CA THR A 369 -19.89 9.61 -7.49
C THR A 369 -18.85 10.68 -7.15
N LEU A 370 -18.90 11.21 -5.92
CA LEU A 370 -17.91 12.17 -5.43
C LEU A 370 -16.52 11.54 -5.35
N LEU A 371 -16.41 10.34 -4.78
CA LEU A 371 -15.15 9.62 -4.70
C LEU A 371 -14.57 9.34 -6.09
N ARG A 372 -15.40 8.87 -7.03
CA ARG A 372 -15.00 8.66 -8.42
C ARG A 372 -14.43 9.92 -9.04
N ASN A 373 -15.11 11.05 -8.85
CA ASN A 373 -14.67 12.31 -9.39
C ASN A 373 -13.35 12.80 -8.80
N VAL A 374 -13.19 12.68 -7.47
CA VAL A 374 -11.93 13.01 -6.78
C VAL A 374 -10.79 12.10 -7.24
N LEU A 375 -11.03 10.81 -7.40
CA LEU A 375 -10.02 9.85 -7.86
C LEU A 375 -9.62 10.10 -9.33
N ASN A 376 -10.56 10.49 -10.19
CA ASN A 376 -10.27 10.76 -11.60
C ASN A 376 -9.49 12.06 -11.82
N HIS A 377 -9.75 13.10 -11.01
CA HIS A 377 -9.22 14.44 -11.27
C HIS A 377 -8.17 14.87 -10.23
N GLY A 378 -8.02 14.11 -9.15
CA GLY A 378 -7.26 14.55 -7.98
C GLY A 378 -7.97 15.71 -7.26
N LYS A 379 -7.37 16.21 -6.21
CA LYS A 379 -7.89 17.36 -5.46
C LYS A 379 -6.76 18.23 -4.92
N LYS A 380 -6.82 19.53 -5.21
CA LYS A 380 -5.90 20.49 -4.61
C LYS A 380 -6.33 20.75 -3.16
N GLY A 381 -5.44 20.48 -2.23
CA GLY A 381 -5.61 20.71 -0.79
C GLY A 381 -4.64 21.77 -0.27
N MET A 382 -4.69 22.04 1.04
CA MET A 382 -3.79 23.01 1.71
C MET A 382 -2.32 22.57 1.71
N ILE A 383 -2.05 21.27 1.71
CA ILE A 383 -0.71 20.69 1.87
C ILE A 383 -0.15 20.15 0.56
N GLY A 384 -0.88 20.25 -0.53
CA GLY A 384 -0.47 19.74 -1.84
C GLY A 384 -1.66 19.31 -2.71
N THR A 385 -1.35 18.56 -3.76
CA THR A 385 -2.37 18.03 -4.68
C THR A 385 -2.43 16.52 -4.56
N MET A 386 -3.60 15.98 -4.25
CA MET A 386 -3.87 14.55 -4.32
C MET A 386 -3.71 14.09 -5.78
N PRO A 387 -2.93 13.05 -6.06
CA PRO A 387 -2.79 12.53 -7.42
C PRO A 387 -4.10 11.93 -7.94
N GLN A 388 -4.14 11.70 -9.24
CA GLN A 388 -5.27 11.02 -9.90
C GLN A 388 -5.13 9.51 -9.79
N PHE A 389 -6.26 8.82 -9.60
CA PHE A 389 -6.36 7.36 -9.52
C PHE A 389 -7.44 6.83 -10.48
N PRO A 390 -7.30 7.04 -11.81
CA PRO A 390 -8.32 6.68 -12.78
C PRO A 390 -8.49 5.16 -12.96
N TYR A 391 -7.60 4.37 -12.37
CA TYR A 391 -7.60 2.90 -12.47
C TYR A 391 -8.51 2.23 -11.43
N VAL A 392 -8.93 2.96 -10.39
CA VAL A 392 -9.83 2.41 -9.37
C VAL A 392 -11.19 2.13 -10.03
N SER A 393 -11.63 0.87 -10.04
CA SER A 393 -12.90 0.47 -10.67
C SER A 393 -14.12 1.02 -9.91
N ASP A 394 -15.30 1.07 -10.54
CA ASP A 394 -16.52 1.54 -9.88
C ASP A 394 -16.93 0.65 -8.70
N LYS A 395 -16.65 -0.66 -8.80
CA LYS A 395 -16.87 -1.61 -7.70
C LYS A 395 -15.98 -1.29 -6.49
N GLU A 396 -14.72 -0.97 -6.73
CA GLU A 396 -13.77 -0.58 -5.68
C GLU A 396 -14.11 0.78 -5.07
N VAL A 397 -14.54 1.74 -5.88
CA VAL A 397 -15.03 3.04 -5.36
C VAL A 397 -16.23 2.84 -4.44
N SER A 398 -17.14 1.97 -4.80
CA SER A 398 -18.29 1.62 -3.97
C SER A 398 -17.87 0.95 -2.67
N ALA A 399 -16.90 0.02 -2.73
CA ALA A 399 -16.34 -0.64 -1.56
C ALA A 399 -15.60 0.35 -0.63
N ILE A 400 -14.87 1.32 -1.18
CA ILE A 400 -14.26 2.41 -0.40
C ILE A 400 -15.33 3.23 0.31
N ALA A 401 -16.40 3.64 -0.41
CA ALA A 401 -17.49 4.43 0.16
C ALA A 401 -18.17 3.68 1.32
N GLU A 402 -18.49 2.42 1.12
CA GLU A 402 -19.10 1.55 2.13
C GLU A 402 -18.20 1.41 3.37
N TYR A 403 -16.93 1.11 3.16
CA TYR A 403 -15.95 0.97 4.25
C TYR A 403 -15.82 2.27 5.04
N LEU A 404 -15.60 3.40 4.38
CA LEU A 404 -15.45 4.70 5.05
C LEU A 404 -16.71 5.15 5.79
N ASN A 405 -17.89 4.76 5.33
CA ASN A 405 -19.15 5.02 6.02
C ASN A 405 -19.37 4.06 7.20
N GLY A 406 -18.84 2.85 7.14
CA GLY A 406 -18.92 1.83 8.20
C GLY A 406 -17.91 2.01 9.33
N THR A 407 -16.86 2.83 9.15
CA THR A 407 -15.82 3.09 10.19
C THR A 407 -16.23 4.13 11.24
N LYS A 408 -17.50 4.46 11.33
CA LYS A 408 -18.06 5.43 12.30
C LYS A 408 -18.14 4.90 13.72
#